data_a7e403258e74bb40124b040f128066dc
#
_entry.id   a7e403258e74bb40124b040f128066dc
#
_cell.length_a   1.000
_cell.length_b   1.000
_cell.length_c   1.000
_cell.angle_alpha   90.00
_cell.angle_beta   90.00
_cell.angle_gamma   90.00
#
_symmetry.space_group_name_H-M   'P 1'
#
loop_
_entity.id
_entity.type
_entity.pdbx_description
1 polymer ?
#
loop_
_entity_poly.entity_id
_entity_poly.type
_entity_poly.pdbx_seq_one_letter_code
_entity_poly.pdbx_strand_id
1 'polypeptide(L)'
;MKFFSVALLLFVVSGFALAQNEQSPIVEKEFAYKDWTFRNLSGDGKTNLREFAKGKKLVLVVYWAPWCHNWEHDYAFVESLYEKYKDKGLGMIGVGLYDPVSRMKDHVEMSKLTFPMVYETDNSGYREKTTHYSQRREAGDTRKWGSPWYVFLDPATLEASGDALTKKTTVVNGELIRPDAEKYIREKLGLPAMPAGVVAKSKESEVCEPDSNSKKIAVIRP
;
A
#
# COMPACT_ATOMS: atom_id res chain seq x y z
N MET A 1 -69.73 5.68 -1.25
CA MET A 1 -68.52 5.16 -0.62
C MET A 1 -67.40 5.26 -1.65
N LYS A 2 -66.44 6.20 -1.48
CA LYS A 2 -65.34 6.43 -2.43
C LYS A 2 -64.08 5.78 -1.83
N PHE A 3 -63.54 4.73 -2.50
CA PHE A 3 -62.29 4.11 -2.12
C PHE A 3 -61.13 4.91 -2.66
N PHE A 4 -60.35 5.50 -1.79
CA PHE A 4 -59.08 6.14 -2.11
C PHE A 4 -58.00 5.06 -2.12
N SER A 5 -57.49 4.74 -3.31
CA SER A 5 -56.26 3.88 -3.49
C SER A 5 -55.05 4.78 -3.30
N VAL A 6 -54.34 4.57 -2.19
CA VAL A 6 -53.02 5.17 -1.96
C VAL A 6 -51.98 4.26 -2.63
N ALA A 7 -51.43 4.69 -3.75
CA ALA A 7 -50.27 4.05 -4.38
C ALA A 7 -49.01 4.46 -3.64
N LEU A 8 -48.43 3.55 -2.85
CA LEU A 8 -47.15 3.72 -2.17
C LEU A 8 -46.01 3.54 -3.19
N LEU A 9 -45.44 4.65 -3.67
CA LEU A 9 -44.27 4.66 -4.54
C LEU A 9 -43.01 4.37 -3.69
N LEU A 10 -42.55 3.13 -3.72
CA LEU A 10 -41.24 2.74 -3.15
C LEU A 10 -40.13 3.26 -4.07
N PHE A 11 -39.50 4.37 -3.69
CA PHE A 11 -38.25 4.83 -4.28
C PHE A 11 -37.13 3.90 -3.81
N VAL A 12 -36.73 2.94 -4.63
CA VAL A 12 -35.50 2.20 -4.46
C VAL A 12 -34.35 3.13 -4.80
N VAL A 13 -33.78 3.78 -3.79
CA VAL A 13 -32.52 4.50 -3.93
C VAL A 13 -31.43 3.42 -4.00
N SER A 14 -31.08 3.03 -5.24
CA SER A 14 -29.87 2.25 -5.50
C SER A 14 -28.68 3.13 -5.16
N GLY A 15 -28.17 3.02 -3.95
CA GLY A 15 -26.91 3.62 -3.56
C GLY A 15 -25.80 2.98 -4.40
N PHE A 16 -25.32 3.71 -5.41
CA PHE A 16 -24.05 3.39 -6.02
C PHE A 16 -22.98 3.55 -4.92
N ALA A 17 -22.53 2.43 -4.35
CA ALA A 17 -21.31 2.39 -3.58
C ALA A 17 -20.17 2.71 -4.56
N LEU A 18 -19.83 3.98 -4.69
CA LEU A 18 -18.58 4.39 -5.30
C LEU A 18 -17.51 3.72 -4.46
N ALA A 19 -16.72 2.84 -5.06
CA ALA A 19 -15.51 2.33 -4.44
C ALA A 19 -14.67 3.55 -4.05
N GLN A 20 -14.67 3.90 -2.76
CA GLN A 20 -13.87 5.02 -2.28
C GLN A 20 -12.42 4.62 -2.42
N ASN A 21 -11.76 5.29 -3.36
CA ASN A 21 -10.31 5.26 -3.47
C ASN A 21 -9.75 5.79 -2.15
N GLU A 22 -9.04 4.93 -1.38
CA GLU A 22 -8.48 5.30 -0.08
C GLU A 22 -7.16 6.06 -0.20
N GLN A 23 -7.00 6.87 -1.24
CA GLN A 23 -5.84 7.73 -1.39
C GLN A 23 -5.72 8.69 -0.21
N SER A 24 -4.52 8.75 0.34
CA SER A 24 -4.23 9.57 1.51
C SER A 24 -3.01 10.46 1.28
N PRO A 25 -3.02 11.70 1.80
CA PRO A 25 -1.88 12.59 1.67
C PRO A 25 -0.68 12.09 2.46
N ILE A 26 0.50 12.53 2.03
CA ILE A 26 1.73 12.40 2.81
C ILE A 26 1.67 13.40 3.96
N VAL A 27 1.72 12.90 5.19
CA VAL A 27 1.63 13.74 6.40
C VAL A 27 2.75 13.41 7.38
N GLU A 28 3.28 14.46 8.00
CA GLU A 28 4.21 14.30 9.11
C GLU A 28 3.41 14.19 10.43
N LYS A 29 3.81 13.23 11.27
CA LYS A 29 3.18 12.92 12.55
C LYS A 29 4.21 12.85 13.65
N GLU A 30 3.85 13.35 14.82
CA GLU A 30 4.65 13.21 16.04
C GLU A 30 4.25 11.93 16.77
N PHE A 31 5.01 10.87 16.56
CA PHE A 31 4.93 9.61 17.29
C PHE A 31 6.28 8.88 17.20
N ALA A 32 6.55 8.05 18.19
CA ALA A 32 7.79 7.28 18.24
C ALA A 32 7.71 6.07 17.28
N TYR A 33 8.20 6.24 16.06
CA TYR A 33 8.33 5.11 15.15
C TYR A 33 9.48 4.21 15.63
N LYS A 34 9.15 2.94 15.90
CA LYS A 34 10.07 1.99 16.53
C LYS A 34 10.95 1.29 15.52
N ASP A 35 12.16 0.98 15.96
CA ASP A 35 13.00 0.01 15.25
C ASP A 35 12.39 -1.39 15.37
N TRP A 36 12.65 -2.21 14.34
CA TRP A 36 12.21 -3.58 14.32
C TRP A 36 13.22 -4.48 13.60
N THR A 37 13.13 -5.77 13.89
CA THR A 37 13.90 -6.82 13.22
C THR A 37 12.94 -7.92 12.80
N PHE A 38 12.67 -8.03 11.50
CA PHE A 38 11.73 -9.00 10.96
C PHE A 38 12.42 -10.07 10.13
N ARG A 39 11.75 -11.22 9.94
CA ARG A 39 12.23 -12.32 9.13
C ARG A 39 12.15 -11.96 7.66
N ASN A 40 13.20 -12.33 6.89
CA ASN A 40 13.19 -12.16 5.44
C ASN A 40 12.15 -13.08 4.81
N LEU A 41 11.40 -12.55 3.86
CA LEU A 41 10.40 -13.34 3.13
C LEU A 41 11.07 -14.38 2.21
N SER A 42 12.28 -14.11 1.74
CA SER A 42 13.08 -15.06 0.93
C SER A 42 13.43 -16.36 1.65
N GLY A 43 13.39 -16.39 2.99
CA GLY A 43 13.58 -17.59 3.81
C GLY A 43 14.61 -17.40 4.92
N ASP A 44 15.87 -17.14 4.57
CA ASP A 44 16.93 -17.10 5.56
C ASP A 44 17.19 -15.72 6.14
N GLY A 45 17.45 -15.68 7.45
CA GLY A 45 17.87 -14.48 8.17
C GLY A 45 16.75 -13.51 8.53
N LYS A 46 17.19 -12.37 9.02
CA LYS A 46 16.35 -11.26 9.47
C LYS A 46 16.96 -9.95 9.00
N THR A 47 16.12 -8.95 8.79
CA THR A 47 16.55 -7.58 8.51
C THR A 47 16.14 -6.67 9.66
N ASN A 48 17.10 -5.91 10.19
CA ASN A 48 16.85 -4.82 11.12
C ASN A 48 16.70 -3.52 10.33
N LEU A 49 15.70 -2.70 10.66
CA LEU A 49 15.39 -1.49 9.90
C LEU A 49 16.46 -0.40 10.03
N ARG A 50 17.01 -0.19 11.22
CA ARG A 50 18.09 0.79 11.44
C ARG A 50 19.33 0.46 10.63
N GLU A 51 19.70 -0.82 10.60
CA GLU A 51 20.83 -1.29 9.79
C GLU A 51 20.53 -1.17 8.29
N PHE A 52 19.32 -1.50 7.86
CA PHE A 52 18.88 -1.36 6.47
C PHE A 52 18.95 0.09 5.98
N ALA A 53 18.66 1.05 6.86
CA ALA A 53 18.65 2.47 6.53
C ALA A 53 20.05 3.05 6.28
N LYS A 54 21.11 2.39 6.75
CA LYS A 54 22.48 2.90 6.59
C LYS A 54 22.87 3.09 5.15
N GLY A 55 23.47 4.23 4.84
CA GLY A 55 23.94 4.56 3.49
C GLY A 55 22.82 4.92 2.48
N LYS A 56 21.58 5.00 2.91
CA LYS A 56 20.45 5.50 2.10
C LYS A 56 20.25 7.00 2.34
N LYS A 57 19.63 7.67 1.36
CA LYS A 57 19.19 9.07 1.50
C LYS A 57 17.76 9.17 1.98
N LEU A 58 16.94 8.19 1.61
CA LEU A 58 15.54 8.06 2.01
C LEU A 58 15.21 6.58 2.11
N VAL A 59 14.43 6.19 3.13
CA VAL A 59 13.88 4.84 3.22
C VAL A 59 12.37 4.92 3.16
N LEU A 60 11.78 4.08 2.31
CA LEU A 60 10.33 3.85 2.24
C LEU A 60 10.04 2.44 2.77
N VAL A 61 9.34 2.38 3.91
CA VAL A 61 8.79 1.14 4.45
C VAL A 61 7.37 0.98 3.95
N VAL A 62 7.07 -0.16 3.33
CA VAL A 62 5.79 -0.47 2.69
C VAL A 62 5.12 -1.62 3.43
N TYR A 63 4.10 -1.34 4.23
CA TYR A 63 3.30 -2.38 4.87
C TYR A 63 2.18 -2.82 3.94
N TRP A 64 2.12 -4.12 3.65
CA TRP A 64 1.22 -4.66 2.63
C TRP A 64 0.67 -6.04 2.99
N ALA A 65 -0.42 -6.43 2.34
CA ALA A 65 -0.98 -7.78 2.46
C ALA A 65 -1.48 -8.29 1.10
N PRO A 66 -1.27 -9.58 0.75
CA PRO A 66 -1.63 -10.12 -0.56
C PRO A 66 -3.11 -9.99 -0.92
N TRP A 67 -3.98 -10.04 0.08
CA TRP A 67 -5.44 -9.95 -0.08
C TRP A 67 -5.98 -8.51 -0.07
N CYS A 68 -5.11 -7.49 0.07
CA CYS A 68 -5.56 -6.11 0.21
C CYS A 68 -5.79 -5.48 -1.16
N HIS A 69 -7.05 -5.18 -1.47
CA HIS A 69 -7.43 -4.57 -2.75
C HIS A 69 -6.75 -3.21 -2.98
N ASN A 70 -6.61 -2.38 -1.96
CA ASN A 70 -5.93 -1.09 -2.08
C ASN A 70 -4.42 -1.26 -2.38
N TRP A 71 -3.79 -2.35 -1.90
CA TRP A 71 -2.43 -2.69 -2.28
C TRP A 71 -2.34 -3.12 -3.75
N GLU A 72 -3.35 -3.81 -4.25
CA GLU A 72 -3.46 -4.19 -5.67
C GLU A 72 -3.42 -2.96 -6.61
N HIS A 73 -3.95 -1.83 -6.16
CA HIS A 73 -3.86 -0.58 -6.92
C HIS A 73 -2.47 0.05 -6.91
N ASP A 74 -1.70 -0.16 -5.83
CA ASP A 74 -0.45 0.57 -5.60
C ASP A 74 0.81 -0.21 -5.98
N TYR A 75 0.83 -1.55 -5.91
CA TYR A 75 2.08 -2.31 -5.98
C TYR A 75 2.91 -2.05 -7.24
N ALA A 76 2.27 -1.94 -8.39
CA ALA A 76 2.98 -1.69 -9.66
C ALA A 76 3.63 -0.30 -9.70
N PHE A 77 2.94 0.70 -9.12
CA PHE A 77 3.51 2.04 -8.98
C PHE A 77 4.66 2.05 -7.97
N VAL A 78 4.51 1.38 -6.84
CA VAL A 78 5.54 1.26 -5.80
C VAL A 78 6.80 0.59 -6.36
N GLU A 79 6.65 -0.52 -7.11
CA GLU A 79 7.76 -1.17 -7.81
C GLU A 79 8.44 -0.21 -8.79
N SER A 80 7.66 0.55 -9.57
CA SER A 80 8.22 1.53 -10.49
C SER A 80 9.04 2.62 -9.80
N LEU A 81 8.64 3.05 -8.59
CA LEU A 81 9.40 3.99 -7.78
C LEU A 81 10.73 3.38 -7.31
N TYR A 82 10.70 2.12 -6.87
CA TYR A 82 11.91 1.43 -6.47
C TYR A 82 12.92 1.34 -7.63
N GLU A 83 12.50 0.78 -8.76
CA GLU A 83 13.35 0.63 -9.94
C GLU A 83 13.93 1.97 -10.42
N LYS A 84 13.16 3.04 -10.35
CA LYS A 84 13.56 4.37 -10.80
C LYS A 84 14.55 5.08 -9.88
N TYR A 85 14.50 4.79 -8.57
CA TYR A 85 15.22 5.57 -7.56
C TYR A 85 16.18 4.77 -6.67
N LYS A 86 16.23 3.44 -6.73
CA LYS A 86 17.13 2.59 -5.93
C LYS A 86 18.60 3.02 -6.04
N ASP A 87 19.07 3.31 -7.25
CA ASP A 87 20.45 3.73 -7.50
C ASP A 87 20.70 5.22 -7.22
N LYS A 88 19.64 5.95 -6.80
CA LYS A 88 19.71 7.39 -6.43
C LYS A 88 19.68 7.61 -4.93
N GLY A 89 19.66 6.52 -4.15
CA GLY A 89 19.69 6.54 -2.70
C GLY A 89 18.36 6.21 -2.03
N LEU A 90 17.33 5.79 -2.77
CA LEU A 90 16.11 5.24 -2.19
C LEU A 90 16.35 3.81 -1.69
N GLY A 91 16.23 3.60 -0.37
CA GLY A 91 15.99 2.29 0.20
C GLY A 91 14.48 2.01 0.23
N MET A 92 14.06 0.83 -0.19
CA MET A 92 12.67 0.40 -0.05
C MET A 92 12.64 -0.99 0.55
N ILE A 93 11.72 -1.22 1.49
CA ILE A 93 11.52 -2.51 2.15
C ILE A 93 10.03 -2.77 2.37
N GLY A 94 9.56 -3.91 1.90
CA GLY A 94 8.18 -4.35 2.11
C GLY A 94 8.04 -5.19 3.37
N VAL A 95 6.97 -4.94 4.13
CA VAL A 95 6.61 -5.71 5.33
C VAL A 95 5.28 -6.41 5.08
N GLY A 96 5.35 -7.72 4.84
CA GLY A 96 4.17 -8.57 4.66
C GLY A 96 3.39 -8.76 5.95
N LEU A 97 2.06 -8.72 5.86
CA LEU A 97 1.15 -8.71 7.00
C LEU A 97 0.04 -9.75 6.85
N TYR A 98 -0.26 -10.45 7.97
CA TYR A 98 -1.55 -11.10 8.23
C TYR A 98 -1.96 -12.22 7.26
N ASP A 99 -1.02 -12.77 6.50
CA ASP A 99 -1.30 -13.87 5.58
C ASP A 99 -0.17 -14.92 5.63
N PRO A 100 -0.43 -16.19 5.30
CA PRO A 100 0.62 -17.21 5.24
C PRO A 100 1.82 -16.79 4.38
N VAL A 101 3.02 -17.11 4.84
CA VAL A 101 4.28 -16.78 4.15
C VAL A 101 4.29 -17.27 2.69
N SER A 102 3.70 -18.44 2.41
CA SER A 102 3.58 -18.95 1.04
C SER A 102 2.81 -18.00 0.13
N ARG A 103 1.66 -17.51 0.58
CA ARG A 103 0.86 -16.54 -0.20
C ARG A 103 1.57 -15.21 -0.41
N MET A 104 2.32 -14.75 0.61
CA MET A 104 3.14 -13.54 0.46
C MET A 104 4.20 -13.76 -0.62
N LYS A 105 4.87 -14.93 -0.65
CA LYS A 105 5.86 -15.28 -1.68
C LYS A 105 5.24 -15.35 -3.06
N ASP A 106 4.12 -16.05 -3.19
CA ASP A 106 3.38 -16.17 -4.45
C ASP A 106 2.99 -14.80 -5.00
N HIS A 107 2.51 -13.90 -4.12
CA HIS A 107 2.15 -12.54 -4.52
C HIS A 107 3.38 -11.75 -5.02
N VAL A 108 4.50 -11.79 -4.30
CA VAL A 108 5.74 -11.11 -4.70
C VAL A 108 6.23 -11.59 -6.06
N GLU A 109 6.19 -12.91 -6.31
CA GLU A 109 6.59 -13.51 -7.57
C GLU A 109 5.65 -13.10 -8.72
N MET A 110 4.33 -13.25 -8.54
CA MET A 110 3.33 -12.90 -9.54
C MET A 110 3.35 -11.41 -9.90
N SER A 111 3.53 -10.56 -8.89
CA SER A 111 3.58 -9.09 -9.05
C SER A 111 4.96 -8.58 -9.46
N LYS A 112 5.97 -9.49 -9.56
CA LYS A 112 7.35 -9.17 -9.96
C LYS A 112 7.99 -8.07 -9.11
N LEU A 113 7.73 -8.10 -7.80
CA LEU A 113 8.30 -7.12 -6.87
C LEU A 113 9.76 -7.47 -6.59
N THR A 114 10.65 -6.49 -6.71
CA THR A 114 12.11 -6.70 -6.66
C THR A 114 12.78 -6.08 -5.43
N PHE A 115 12.10 -5.20 -4.71
CA PHE A 115 12.64 -4.63 -3.46
C PHE A 115 12.63 -5.66 -2.33
N PRO A 116 13.55 -5.56 -1.35
CA PRO A 116 13.62 -6.46 -0.20
C PRO A 116 12.30 -6.59 0.55
N MET A 117 11.96 -7.84 0.91
CA MET A 117 10.72 -8.17 1.60
C MET A 117 11.00 -8.88 2.91
N VAL A 118 10.35 -8.42 3.96
CA VAL A 118 10.26 -9.07 5.27
C VAL A 118 8.80 -9.32 5.62
N TYR A 119 8.52 -10.03 6.70
CA TYR A 119 7.18 -10.15 7.25
C TYR A 119 7.18 -10.03 8.77
N GLU A 120 6.16 -9.39 9.30
CA GLU A 120 5.97 -9.25 10.74
C GLU A 120 5.17 -10.41 11.31
N THR A 121 4.05 -10.75 10.65
CA THR A 121 3.18 -11.86 11.08
C THR A 121 2.53 -12.55 9.89
N ASP A 122 2.42 -13.86 9.97
CA ASP A 122 1.74 -14.74 9.02
C ASP A 122 0.32 -15.10 9.43
N ASN A 123 -0.19 -14.49 10.51
CA ASN A 123 -1.48 -14.83 11.10
C ASN A 123 -2.28 -13.57 11.49
N SER A 124 -3.46 -13.43 10.89
CA SER A 124 -4.39 -12.31 11.14
C SER A 124 -4.93 -12.26 12.58
N GLY A 125 -4.95 -13.39 13.28
CA GLY A 125 -5.38 -13.47 14.69
C GLY A 125 -4.44 -12.73 15.66
N TYR A 126 -3.20 -12.44 15.22
CA TYR A 126 -2.23 -11.68 16.00
C TYR A 126 -2.14 -10.20 15.62
N ARG A 127 -3.02 -9.71 14.74
CA ARG A 127 -3.00 -8.33 14.23
C ARG A 127 -2.74 -7.28 15.31
N GLU A 128 -3.52 -7.30 16.39
CA GLU A 128 -3.45 -6.27 17.45
C GLU A 128 -2.20 -6.35 18.32
N LYS A 129 -1.41 -7.41 18.16
CA LYS A 129 -0.13 -7.60 18.86
C LYS A 129 1.08 -7.17 18.01
N THR A 130 0.84 -6.72 16.77
CA THR A 130 1.91 -6.32 15.86
C THR A 130 2.40 -4.91 16.13
N THR A 131 3.67 -4.66 15.83
CA THR A 131 4.25 -3.32 15.81
C THR A 131 3.54 -2.44 14.80
N HIS A 132 3.21 -2.99 13.61
CA HIS A 132 2.42 -2.32 12.61
C HIS A 132 1.09 -1.79 13.18
N TYR A 133 0.32 -2.62 13.88
CA TYR A 133 -0.97 -2.19 14.44
C TYR A 133 -0.80 -1.04 15.43
N SER A 134 0.12 -1.15 16.39
CA SER A 134 0.32 -0.11 17.41
C SER A 134 0.79 1.20 16.76
N GLN A 135 1.80 1.15 15.90
CA GLN A 135 2.41 2.35 15.32
C GLN A 135 1.47 3.09 14.36
N ARG A 136 0.77 2.38 13.49
CA ARG A 136 -0.19 3.04 12.60
C ARG A 136 -1.36 3.68 13.35
N ARG A 137 -1.80 3.06 14.47
CA ARG A 137 -2.84 3.65 15.34
C ARG A 137 -2.34 4.94 16.00
N GLU A 138 -1.10 4.97 16.47
CA GLU A 138 -0.46 6.19 16.97
C GLU A 138 -0.35 7.26 15.87
N ALA A 139 -0.10 6.86 14.62
CA ALA A 139 -0.10 7.74 13.45
C ALA A 139 -1.50 8.19 13.00
N GLY A 140 -2.57 7.74 13.69
CA GLY A 140 -3.96 8.13 13.42
C GLY A 140 -4.66 7.30 12.35
N ASP A 141 -4.11 6.16 11.91
CA ASP A 141 -4.81 5.24 11.00
C ASP A 141 -5.85 4.42 11.77
N THR A 142 -7.13 4.67 11.49
CA THR A 142 -8.26 3.99 12.15
C THR A 142 -8.80 2.81 11.37
N ARG A 143 -8.32 2.55 10.15
CA ARG A 143 -8.77 1.45 9.30
C ARG A 143 -8.61 0.10 10.01
N LYS A 144 -9.47 -0.86 9.71
CA LYS A 144 -9.46 -2.18 10.35
C LYS A 144 -8.12 -2.90 10.16
N TRP A 145 -7.60 -2.93 8.95
CA TRP A 145 -6.39 -3.67 8.58
C TRP A 145 -5.16 -2.77 8.41
N GLY A 146 -5.34 -1.51 7.97
CA GLY A 146 -4.27 -0.54 7.77
C GLY A 146 -3.25 -0.94 6.72
N SER A 147 -3.68 -1.58 5.65
CA SER A 147 -2.88 -1.90 4.48
C SER A 147 -3.50 -1.21 3.26
N PRO A 148 -2.69 -0.67 2.32
CA PRO A 148 -1.28 -0.36 2.53
C PRO A 148 -1.08 0.74 3.57
N TRP A 149 0.09 0.77 4.17
CA TRP A 149 0.58 1.85 5.02
C TRP A 149 2.04 2.14 4.67
N TYR A 150 2.37 3.41 4.46
CA TYR A 150 3.70 3.80 4.04
C TYR A 150 4.36 4.68 5.10
N VAL A 151 5.64 4.44 5.35
CA VAL A 151 6.47 5.22 6.27
C VAL A 151 7.73 5.67 5.54
N PHE A 152 7.92 6.99 5.47
CA PHE A 152 9.13 7.59 4.91
C PHE A 152 10.07 7.97 6.06
N LEU A 153 11.30 7.50 5.99
CA LEU A 153 12.33 7.77 6.98
C LEU A 153 13.49 8.50 6.33
N ASP A 154 13.94 9.56 6.97
CA ASP A 154 15.18 10.24 6.63
C ASP A 154 16.32 9.66 7.47
N PRO A 155 17.23 8.85 6.90
CA PRO A 155 18.30 8.20 7.65
C PRO A 155 19.21 9.14 8.42
N ALA A 156 19.33 10.41 7.98
CA ALA A 156 20.14 11.40 8.65
C ALA A 156 19.55 11.88 10.00
N THR A 157 18.27 11.63 10.22
CA THR A 157 17.55 12.05 11.43
C THR A 157 17.21 10.89 12.37
N LEU A 158 17.63 9.67 12.04
CA LEU A 158 17.35 8.51 12.87
C LEU A 158 18.21 8.48 14.12
N GLU A 159 17.59 8.08 15.24
CA GLU A 159 18.29 7.84 16.49
C GLU A 159 19.32 6.70 16.33
N ALA A 160 20.51 6.89 16.82
CA ALA A 160 21.61 5.93 16.65
C ALA A 160 21.38 4.61 17.43
N SER A 161 20.56 4.63 18.49
CA SER A 161 20.28 3.49 19.36
C SER A 161 18.93 3.64 20.06
N GLY A 162 18.52 2.61 20.80
CA GLY A 162 17.23 2.58 21.51
C GLY A 162 16.09 2.04 20.65
N ASP A 163 14.90 1.92 21.25
CA ASP A 163 13.73 1.31 20.63
C ASP A 163 13.09 2.21 19.55
N ALA A 164 13.14 3.52 19.71
CA ALA A 164 12.65 4.47 18.74
C ALA A 164 13.70 4.73 17.66
N LEU A 165 13.27 4.71 16.41
CA LEU A 165 14.06 5.19 15.27
C LEU A 165 13.98 6.70 15.14
N THR A 166 12.79 7.24 15.30
CA THR A 166 12.54 8.69 15.22
C THR A 166 11.29 9.04 16.00
N LYS A 167 11.18 10.30 16.43
CA LYS A 167 10.00 10.84 17.13
C LYS A 167 9.06 11.58 16.18
N LYS A 168 9.46 11.79 14.94
CA LYS A 168 8.74 12.53 13.93
C LYS A 168 8.80 11.77 12.62
N THR A 169 7.67 11.35 12.11
CA THR A 169 7.59 10.38 11.04
C THR A 169 6.63 10.83 9.95
N THR A 170 7.04 10.70 8.71
CA THR A 170 6.17 10.97 7.56
C THR A 170 5.48 9.69 7.13
N VAL A 171 4.15 9.73 7.03
CA VAL A 171 3.32 8.55 6.73
C VAL A 171 2.26 8.81 5.67
N VAL A 172 1.76 7.72 5.06
CA VAL A 172 0.52 7.69 4.28
C VAL A 172 -0.37 6.59 4.83
N ASN A 173 -1.56 6.97 5.27
CA ASN A 173 -2.55 6.05 5.86
C ASN A 173 -3.53 5.55 4.79
N GLY A 174 -3.05 4.93 3.74
CA GLY A 174 -3.86 4.50 2.60
C GLY A 174 -3.04 4.34 1.34
N GLU A 175 -3.70 4.42 0.19
CA GLU A 175 -3.08 4.41 -1.11
C GLU A 175 -2.29 5.71 -1.37
N LEU A 176 -1.26 5.61 -2.19
CA LEU A 176 -0.44 6.77 -2.56
C LEU A 176 -1.18 7.69 -3.55
N ILE A 177 -1.18 8.97 -3.29
CA ILE A 177 -1.40 9.98 -4.34
C ILE A 177 -0.12 10.00 -5.19
N ARG A 178 -0.14 9.30 -6.31
CA ARG A 178 1.06 8.98 -7.10
C ARG A 178 1.96 10.18 -7.44
N PRO A 179 1.42 11.30 -7.95
CA PRO A 179 2.24 12.47 -8.23
C PRO A 179 2.92 13.05 -7.00
N ASP A 180 2.21 13.06 -5.86
CA ASP A 180 2.73 13.61 -4.60
C ASP A 180 3.82 12.71 -4.02
N ALA A 181 3.63 11.39 -4.09
CA ALA A 181 4.61 10.42 -3.63
C ALA A 181 5.92 10.52 -4.43
N GLU A 182 5.83 10.58 -5.76
CA GLU A 182 7.02 10.71 -6.59
C GLU A 182 7.70 12.07 -6.40
N LYS A 183 6.94 13.15 -6.29
CA LYS A 183 7.47 14.48 -5.98
C LYS A 183 8.23 14.48 -4.66
N TYR A 184 7.62 13.95 -3.59
CA TYR A 184 8.24 13.86 -2.27
C TYR A 184 9.55 13.07 -2.30
N ILE A 185 9.56 11.89 -2.93
CA ILE A 185 10.77 11.07 -3.07
C ILE A 185 11.87 11.84 -3.78
N ARG A 186 11.57 12.52 -4.89
CA ARG A 186 12.55 13.29 -5.65
C ARG A 186 13.13 14.43 -4.84
N GLU A 187 12.30 15.17 -4.12
CA GLU A 187 12.72 16.24 -3.22
C GLU A 187 13.69 15.72 -2.14
N LYS A 188 13.33 14.63 -1.48
CA LYS A 188 14.17 14.01 -0.44
C LYS A 188 15.49 13.43 -0.97
N LEU A 189 15.50 12.98 -2.21
CA LEU A 189 16.72 12.49 -2.88
C LEU A 189 17.59 13.62 -3.45
N GLY A 190 17.14 14.89 -3.39
CA GLY A 190 17.84 16.03 -3.95
C GLY A 190 17.83 16.04 -5.49
N LEU A 191 16.80 15.47 -6.11
CA LEU A 191 16.65 15.42 -7.57
C LEU A 191 15.87 16.63 -8.08
N PRO A 192 16.15 17.12 -9.31
CA PRO A 192 15.37 18.20 -9.91
C PRO A 192 13.87 17.89 -9.93
N ALA A 193 13.02 18.94 -9.82
CA ALA A 193 11.58 18.78 -10.00
C ALA A 193 11.27 18.11 -11.35
N MET A 194 10.16 17.36 -11.41
CA MET A 194 9.70 16.82 -12.70
C MET A 194 9.32 17.98 -13.62
N PRO A 195 9.65 17.90 -14.93
CA PRO A 195 9.16 18.87 -15.89
C PRO A 195 7.61 18.95 -15.84
N ALA A 196 7.08 20.16 -15.82
CA ALA A 196 5.63 20.35 -15.91
C ALA A 196 5.11 19.70 -17.20
N GLY A 197 4.20 18.72 -17.08
CA GLY A 197 3.59 18.02 -18.24
C GLY A 197 3.90 16.52 -18.35
N VAL A 198 4.83 15.96 -17.58
CA VAL A 198 5.04 14.52 -17.48
C VAL A 198 4.24 13.97 -16.28
N VAL A 199 2.95 14.21 -16.29
CA VAL A 199 2.04 13.34 -15.51
C VAL A 199 2.03 12.01 -16.29
N ALA A 200 2.60 10.96 -15.71
CA ALA A 200 2.48 9.63 -16.28
C ALA A 200 0.99 9.38 -16.48
N LYS A 201 0.56 9.33 -17.75
CA LYS A 201 -0.76 8.81 -18.07
C LYS A 201 -0.75 7.39 -17.52
N SER A 202 -1.38 7.20 -16.36
CA SER A 202 -1.83 5.89 -15.96
C SER A 202 -2.61 5.37 -17.15
N LYS A 203 -2.22 4.24 -17.75
CA LYS A 203 -3.14 3.50 -18.59
C LYS A 203 -4.36 3.27 -17.70
N GLU A 204 -5.41 4.02 -17.92
CA GLU A 204 -6.74 3.64 -17.48
C GLU A 204 -6.87 2.18 -17.90
N SER A 205 -7.06 1.31 -16.92
CA SER A 205 -7.40 -0.08 -17.19
C SER A 205 -8.64 -0.03 -18.07
N GLU A 206 -8.51 -0.48 -19.31
CA GLU A 206 -9.65 -0.73 -20.15
C GLU A 206 -10.62 -1.58 -19.34
N VAL A 207 -11.76 -0.99 -19.03
CA VAL A 207 -12.89 -1.72 -18.48
C VAL A 207 -13.18 -2.81 -19.50
N CYS A 208 -12.98 -4.07 -19.13
CA CYS A 208 -13.42 -5.21 -19.92
C CYS A 208 -14.95 -5.11 -20.04
N GLU A 209 -15.44 -4.55 -21.14
CA GLU A 209 -16.83 -4.68 -21.50
C GLU A 209 -17.10 -6.17 -21.78
N PRO A 210 -18.16 -6.75 -21.21
CA PRO A 210 -18.54 -8.12 -21.54
C PRO A 210 -18.89 -8.20 -23.02
N ASP A 211 -18.19 -9.09 -23.73
CA ASP A 211 -18.35 -9.35 -25.15
C ASP A 211 -19.82 -9.73 -25.46
N SER A 212 -20.54 -8.83 -26.11
CA SER A 212 -21.97 -8.96 -26.43
C SER A 212 -22.23 -9.91 -27.60
N ASN A 213 -21.27 -10.78 -27.95
CA ASN A 213 -21.35 -11.62 -29.14
C ASN A 213 -21.30 -13.13 -28.85
N SER A 214 -22.02 -13.61 -27.83
CA SER A 214 -22.29 -15.06 -27.72
C SER A 214 -23.48 -15.45 -28.60
N LYS A 215 -23.20 -15.71 -29.88
CA LYS A 215 -24.14 -16.35 -30.81
C LYS A 215 -24.55 -17.73 -30.29
N LYS A 216 -25.85 -17.88 -30.19
CA LYS A 216 -26.66 -19.08 -30.01
C LYS A 216 -25.99 -20.36 -30.53
N ILE A 217 -25.62 -21.27 -29.63
CA ILE A 217 -25.40 -22.66 -30.00
C ILE A 217 -26.75 -23.37 -29.90
N ALA A 218 -27.24 -23.82 -31.05
CA ALA A 218 -28.45 -24.62 -31.17
C ALA A 218 -28.20 -25.99 -30.52
N VAL A 219 -28.98 -26.32 -29.52
CA VAL A 219 -29.04 -27.67 -28.94
C VAL A 219 -29.85 -28.55 -29.91
N ILE A 220 -29.18 -29.44 -30.59
CA ILE A 220 -29.83 -30.60 -31.27
C ILE A 220 -29.93 -31.70 -30.20
N ARG A 221 -31.14 -32.08 -29.84
CA ARG A 221 -31.43 -33.30 -29.09
C ARG A 221 -31.78 -34.43 -30.05
N PRO A 222 -31.31 -35.66 -29.75
CA PRO A 222 -31.77 -36.86 -30.44
C PRO A 222 -33.20 -37.26 -30.06
#